data_4b318d7b8779aca2a90d8e0c1630070f
#
_entry.id   4b318d7b8779aca2a90d8e0c1630070f
#
_cell.length_a   1.000
_cell.length_b   1.000
_cell.length_c   1.000
_cell.angle_alpha   90.00
_cell.angle_beta   90.00
_cell.angle_gamma   90.00
#
_symmetry.space_group_name_H-M   'P 1'
#
loop_
_entity.id
_entity.type
_entity.pdbx_description
1 polymer ?
#
loop_
_entity_poly.entity_id
_entity_poly.type
_entity_poly.pdbx_seq_one_letter_code
_entity_poly.pdbx_strand_id
1 'polypeptide(L)'
;MRPVIGITCFLRDATYGEWNSHAAILPSDYLSIIDESGGTPLIIPPLGDMTEVMGQLDGLIISGGPDIDPVNYSQDPDEHTSDFDRNQDEAEMVLIEYAMKNDIPILGICRGMQILSVAHGGHLHQHLDSTPGHEKHGGYFGDTSNHGVKVVKGSKLEQIMGDQIEVNSAHHQGVANPGRLKVSAIAEHDGLIEAVERDDKKFCIGVQWHPERKGHDLLFSALIEAARG
;
A
#
# COMPACT_ATOMS: atom_id res chain seq x y z
N MET A 1 -9.47 20.64 12.94
CA MET A 1 -8.13 20.84 12.38
C MET A 1 -7.97 19.84 11.24
N ARG A 2 -7.22 20.14 10.17
CA ARG A 2 -6.94 19.14 9.11
C ARG A 2 -5.96 18.12 9.68
N PRO A 3 -6.24 16.80 9.63
CA PRO A 3 -5.30 15.81 10.11
C PRO A 3 -4.04 15.75 9.24
N VAL A 4 -2.90 15.47 9.86
CA VAL A 4 -1.61 15.31 9.19
C VAL A 4 -1.43 13.86 8.80
N ILE A 5 -1.33 13.60 7.50
CA ILE A 5 -1.18 12.25 6.94
C ILE A 5 0.24 12.09 6.40
N GLY A 6 0.99 11.21 7.06
CA GLY A 6 2.30 10.79 6.57
C GLY A 6 2.16 9.87 5.37
N ILE A 7 2.98 10.07 4.34
CA ILE A 7 2.99 9.25 3.13
C ILE A 7 4.42 8.82 2.87
N THR A 8 4.70 7.52 2.89
CA THR A 8 6.05 7.03 2.59
C THR A 8 6.40 7.28 1.13
N CYS A 9 7.68 7.50 0.87
CA CYS A 9 8.23 7.64 -0.47
C CYS A 9 9.44 6.73 -0.64
N PHE A 10 9.97 6.64 -1.83
CA PHE A 10 11.18 5.88 -2.12
C PHE A 10 12.33 6.78 -2.55
N LEU A 11 13.56 6.32 -2.36
CA LEU A 11 14.78 7.01 -2.75
C LEU A 11 15.33 6.39 -4.02
N ARG A 12 15.52 7.20 -5.07
CA ARG A 12 15.98 6.74 -6.37
C ARG A 12 16.78 7.80 -7.10
N ASP A 13 17.62 7.36 -8.03
CA ASP A 13 18.20 8.25 -9.00
C ASP A 13 17.12 8.79 -9.94
N ALA A 14 17.03 10.10 -10.03
CA ALA A 14 16.04 10.79 -10.83
C ALA A 14 16.66 11.91 -11.66
N THR A 15 16.12 12.10 -12.84
CA THR A 15 16.46 13.22 -13.71
C THR A 15 15.32 14.22 -13.73
N TYR A 16 15.60 15.45 -13.34
CA TYR A 16 14.64 16.55 -13.38
C TYR A 16 15.33 17.84 -13.84
N GLY A 17 14.82 18.41 -14.92
CA GLY A 17 15.51 19.49 -15.63
C GLY A 17 16.88 19.05 -16.13
N GLU A 18 17.93 19.77 -15.72
CA GLU A 18 19.33 19.44 -16.04
C GLU A 18 20.03 18.63 -14.93
N TRP A 19 19.29 18.25 -13.86
CA TRP A 19 19.85 17.58 -12.70
C TRP A 19 19.61 16.07 -12.77
N ASN A 20 20.67 15.32 -12.43
CA ASN A 20 20.57 13.89 -12.17
C ASN A 20 21.09 13.66 -10.75
N SER A 21 20.23 13.23 -9.85
CA SER A 21 20.59 13.06 -8.44
C SER A 21 19.72 12.02 -7.76
N HIS A 22 20.23 11.49 -6.65
CA HIS A 22 19.45 10.67 -5.75
C HIS A 22 18.40 11.54 -5.06
N ALA A 23 17.11 11.18 -5.19
CA ALA A 23 15.99 12.00 -4.77
C ALA A 23 14.90 11.18 -4.05
N ALA A 24 14.19 11.85 -3.14
CA ALA A 24 12.95 11.31 -2.60
C ALA A 24 11.84 11.48 -3.63
N ILE A 25 11.20 10.40 -4.03
CA ILE A 25 10.18 10.38 -5.09
C ILE A 25 8.87 9.87 -4.53
N LEU A 26 7.81 10.63 -4.77
CA LEU A 26 6.43 10.25 -4.54
C LEU A 26 5.58 10.82 -5.67
N PRO A 27 4.74 10.02 -6.35
CA PRO A 27 3.77 10.55 -7.31
C PRO A 27 2.86 11.58 -6.67
N SER A 28 2.65 12.71 -7.36
CA SER A 28 1.87 13.84 -6.81
C SER A 28 0.41 13.50 -6.54
N ASP A 29 -0.12 12.45 -7.17
CA ASP A 29 -1.50 11.99 -6.98
C ASP A 29 -1.80 11.68 -5.51
N TYR A 30 -0.83 11.09 -4.78
CA TYR A 30 -0.95 10.85 -3.33
C TYR A 30 -1.14 12.16 -2.54
N LEU A 31 -0.39 13.21 -2.90
CA LEU A 31 -0.47 14.50 -2.22
C LEU A 31 -1.80 15.20 -2.52
N SER A 32 -2.19 15.19 -3.80
CA SER A 32 -3.41 15.83 -4.26
C SER A 32 -4.65 15.23 -3.62
N ILE A 33 -4.76 13.89 -3.63
CA ILE A 33 -5.96 13.22 -3.08
C ILE A 33 -6.10 13.44 -1.57
N ILE A 34 -5.00 13.51 -0.81
CA ILE A 34 -5.05 13.81 0.63
C ILE A 34 -5.47 15.26 0.87
N ASP A 35 -4.95 16.21 0.11
CA ASP A 35 -5.34 17.61 0.21
C ASP A 35 -6.84 17.80 -0.12
N GLU A 36 -7.30 17.19 -1.21
CA GLU A 36 -8.70 17.21 -1.67
C GLU A 36 -9.64 16.53 -0.67
N SER A 37 -9.20 15.45 0.00
CA SER A 37 -9.95 14.75 1.06
C SER A 37 -9.96 15.52 2.39
N GLY A 38 -9.26 16.65 2.50
CA GLY A 38 -9.25 17.50 3.70
C GLY A 38 -8.20 17.12 4.74
N GLY A 39 -7.16 16.38 4.37
CA GLY A 39 -5.95 16.13 5.14
C GLY A 39 -4.82 17.08 4.78
N THR A 40 -3.73 17.05 5.54
CA THR A 40 -2.47 17.73 5.24
C THR A 40 -1.43 16.67 4.91
N PRO A 41 -0.98 16.53 3.66
CA PRO A 41 0.00 15.52 3.28
C PRO A 41 1.41 15.87 3.78
N LEU A 42 2.14 14.87 4.30
CA LEU A 42 3.54 14.97 4.71
C LEU A 42 4.34 13.81 4.14
N ILE A 43 5.37 14.08 3.34
CA ILE A 43 6.23 13.03 2.77
C ILE A 43 7.19 12.52 3.83
N ILE A 44 7.28 11.19 3.99
CA ILE A 44 8.18 10.50 4.91
C ILE A 44 9.19 9.71 4.10
N PRO A 45 10.48 10.13 4.07
CA PRO A 45 11.52 9.37 3.39
C PRO A 45 11.95 8.16 4.23
N PRO A 46 12.45 7.07 3.61
CA PRO A 46 12.95 5.89 4.32
C PRO A 46 14.38 6.13 4.86
N LEU A 47 14.52 7.06 5.79
CA LEU A 47 15.80 7.48 6.35
C LEU A 47 15.77 7.45 7.89
N GLY A 48 16.64 6.65 8.49
CA GLY A 48 16.85 6.63 9.94
C GLY A 48 15.60 6.24 10.74
N ASP A 49 15.58 6.60 12.02
CA ASP A 49 14.44 6.37 12.90
C ASP A 49 13.43 7.52 12.79
N MET A 50 12.31 7.23 12.15
CA MET A 50 11.22 8.19 11.93
C MET A 50 10.11 8.10 13.00
N THR A 51 10.32 7.36 14.08
CA THR A 51 9.29 7.17 15.13
C THR A 51 8.91 8.46 15.84
N GLU A 52 9.83 9.43 15.96
CA GLU A 52 9.50 10.77 16.51
C GLU A 52 8.51 11.53 15.62
N VAL A 53 8.62 11.38 14.30
CA VAL A 53 7.71 12.00 13.33
C VAL A 53 6.32 11.37 13.45
N MET A 54 6.24 10.05 13.69
CA MET A 54 4.99 9.32 13.84
C MET A 54 4.10 9.88 14.96
N GLY A 55 4.70 10.42 16.03
CA GLY A 55 3.95 11.08 17.12
C GLY A 55 3.25 12.39 16.70
N GLN A 56 3.55 12.91 15.52
CA GLN A 56 2.94 14.13 14.96
C GLN A 56 1.93 13.82 13.86
N LEU A 57 1.75 12.54 13.51
CA LEU A 57 0.84 12.11 12.44
C LEU A 57 -0.49 11.66 13.03
N ASP A 58 -1.56 12.01 12.33
CA ASP A 58 -2.90 11.56 12.61
C ASP A 58 -3.28 10.31 11.78
N GLY A 59 -2.53 10.03 10.70
CA GLY A 59 -2.69 8.87 9.84
C GLY A 59 -1.45 8.60 9.00
N LEU A 60 -1.37 7.38 8.42
CA LEU A 60 -0.23 6.90 7.64
C LEU A 60 -0.69 6.25 6.35
N ILE A 61 -0.07 6.62 5.23
CA ILE A 61 -0.14 5.90 3.96
C ILE A 61 1.21 5.27 3.69
N ILE A 62 1.22 3.94 3.47
CA ILE A 62 2.35 3.23 2.89
C ILE A 62 2.11 3.18 1.39
N SER A 63 2.95 3.88 0.63
CA SER A 63 2.77 4.07 -0.81
C SER A 63 3.12 2.81 -1.63
N GLY A 64 2.74 2.83 -2.90
CA GLY A 64 3.26 1.90 -3.90
C GLY A 64 4.76 2.10 -4.12
N GLY A 65 5.41 1.12 -4.74
CA GLY A 65 6.86 1.19 -4.93
C GLY A 65 7.44 -0.08 -5.55
N PRO A 66 8.76 -0.30 -5.41
CA PRO A 66 9.46 -1.47 -5.91
C PRO A 66 9.11 -2.75 -5.14
N ASP A 67 9.69 -3.87 -5.54
CA ASP A 67 9.52 -5.15 -4.87
C ASP A 67 9.96 -5.09 -3.39
N ILE A 68 9.50 -6.04 -2.61
CA ILE A 68 9.93 -6.26 -1.22
C ILE A 68 11.00 -7.35 -1.20
N ASP A 69 12.08 -7.16 -0.43
CA ASP A 69 13.10 -8.19 -0.26
C ASP A 69 12.47 -9.48 0.32
N PRO A 70 12.54 -10.61 -0.41
CA PRO A 70 11.96 -11.89 0.02
C PRO A 70 12.49 -12.42 1.34
N VAL A 71 13.67 -11.98 1.78
CA VAL A 71 14.22 -12.29 3.11
C VAL A 71 13.26 -11.88 4.23
N ASN A 72 12.48 -10.80 4.05
CA ASN A 72 11.51 -10.31 5.02
C ASN A 72 10.35 -11.29 5.28
N TYR A 73 10.10 -12.22 4.36
CA TYR A 73 9.12 -13.31 4.51
C TYR A 73 9.72 -14.69 4.35
N SER A 74 11.04 -14.83 4.65
CA SER A 74 11.78 -16.10 4.73
C SER A 74 11.80 -16.91 3.43
N GLN A 75 11.92 -16.23 2.30
CA GLN A 75 12.07 -16.83 0.98
C GLN A 75 13.36 -16.36 0.28
N ASP A 76 13.83 -17.16 -0.67
CA ASP A 76 14.89 -16.75 -1.60
C ASP A 76 14.26 -15.91 -2.73
N PRO A 77 14.99 -14.95 -3.32
CA PRO A 77 14.50 -14.17 -4.45
C PRO A 77 14.20 -15.05 -5.67
N ASP A 78 13.04 -14.86 -6.26
CA ASP A 78 12.69 -15.35 -7.60
C ASP A 78 13.52 -14.59 -8.68
N GLU A 79 13.70 -15.17 -9.86
CA GLU A 79 14.46 -14.55 -10.96
C GLU A 79 13.84 -13.23 -11.46
N HIS A 80 12.55 -13.00 -11.20
CA HIS A 80 11.81 -11.78 -11.56
C HIS A 80 11.76 -10.75 -10.42
N THR A 81 12.15 -11.14 -9.21
CA THR A 81 12.21 -10.22 -8.06
C THR A 81 13.44 -9.32 -8.19
N SER A 82 13.20 -8.04 -8.29
CA SER A 82 14.25 -7.06 -8.55
C SER A 82 13.97 -5.73 -7.88
N ASP A 83 15.02 -4.91 -7.80
CA ASP A 83 14.89 -3.50 -7.46
C ASP A 83 14.33 -3.21 -6.05
N PHE A 84 14.37 -4.19 -5.12
CA PHE A 84 13.99 -3.99 -3.73
C PHE A 84 15.01 -3.13 -2.97
N ASP A 85 14.54 -2.37 -1.99
CA ASP A 85 15.35 -1.54 -1.10
C ASP A 85 15.13 -1.95 0.36
N ARG A 86 16.14 -2.59 0.96
CA ARG A 86 16.09 -3.06 2.36
C ARG A 86 15.87 -1.93 3.35
N ASN A 87 16.44 -0.76 3.10
CA ASN A 87 16.27 0.38 3.99
C ASN A 87 14.81 0.87 3.97
N GLN A 88 14.17 0.84 2.79
CA GLN A 88 12.76 1.17 2.66
C GLN A 88 11.89 0.13 3.38
N ASP A 89 12.15 -1.16 3.16
CA ASP A 89 11.41 -2.23 3.81
C ASP A 89 11.49 -2.12 5.34
N GLU A 90 12.70 -1.97 5.89
CA GLU A 90 12.93 -1.84 7.33
C GLU A 90 12.24 -0.59 7.89
N ALA A 91 12.39 0.57 7.24
CA ALA A 91 11.77 1.80 7.68
C ALA A 91 10.23 1.69 7.69
N GLU A 92 9.63 1.15 6.64
CA GLU A 92 8.18 0.99 6.57
C GLU A 92 7.64 -0.05 7.57
N MET A 93 8.35 -1.14 7.83
CA MET A 93 7.97 -2.10 8.88
C MET A 93 7.98 -1.45 10.27
N VAL A 94 8.96 -0.60 10.59
CA VAL A 94 9.00 0.17 11.85
C VAL A 94 7.82 1.13 11.95
N LEU A 95 7.49 1.85 10.86
CA LEU A 95 6.33 2.75 10.82
C LEU A 95 5.02 2.01 11.02
N ILE A 96 4.86 0.85 10.36
CA ILE A 96 3.68 -0.01 10.51
C ILE A 96 3.55 -0.49 11.96
N GLU A 97 4.62 -1.00 12.57
CA GLU A 97 4.60 -1.48 13.95
C GLU A 97 4.20 -0.36 14.91
N TYR A 98 4.77 0.83 14.76
CA TYR A 98 4.43 1.99 15.57
C TYR A 98 2.96 2.39 15.42
N ALA A 99 2.47 2.47 14.19
CA ALA A 99 1.09 2.83 13.90
C ALA A 99 0.10 1.79 14.46
N MET A 100 0.41 0.49 14.30
CA MET A 100 -0.40 -0.60 14.87
C MET A 100 -0.43 -0.55 16.39
N LYS A 101 0.69 -0.24 17.05
CA LYS A 101 0.77 -0.15 18.51
C LYS A 101 -0.03 1.03 19.06
N ASN A 102 -0.06 2.15 18.36
CA ASN A 102 -0.69 3.39 18.80
C ASN A 102 -2.07 3.65 18.18
N ASP A 103 -2.62 2.67 17.45
CA ASP A 103 -3.90 2.74 16.74
C ASP A 103 -4.01 3.94 15.78
N ILE A 104 -2.88 4.29 15.14
CA ILE A 104 -2.84 5.30 14.08
C ILE A 104 -3.45 4.68 12.81
N PRO A 105 -4.42 5.33 12.16
CA PRO A 105 -5.00 4.88 10.90
C PRO A 105 -3.95 4.60 9.81
N ILE A 106 -4.00 3.43 9.17
CA ILE A 106 -3.08 3.02 8.09
C ILE A 106 -3.84 2.67 6.83
N LEU A 107 -3.39 3.20 5.69
CA LEU A 107 -3.75 2.75 4.35
C LEU A 107 -2.50 2.26 3.61
N GLY A 108 -2.44 0.98 3.27
CA GLY A 108 -1.39 0.41 2.40
C GLY A 108 -1.87 0.37 0.95
N ILE A 109 -1.08 0.88 0.01
CA ILE A 109 -1.44 0.95 -1.41
C ILE A 109 -0.43 0.17 -2.24
N CYS A 110 -0.89 -0.82 -3.03
CA CYS A 110 -0.08 -1.68 -3.89
C CYS A 110 1.05 -2.36 -3.09
N ARG A 111 2.32 -2.00 -3.30
CA ARG A 111 3.42 -2.45 -2.45
C ARG A 111 3.15 -2.20 -0.96
N GLY A 112 2.46 -1.09 -0.62
CA GLY A 112 2.08 -0.78 0.76
C GLY A 112 1.16 -1.83 1.40
N MET A 113 0.24 -2.44 0.66
CA MET A 113 -0.55 -3.58 1.13
C MET A 113 0.33 -4.83 1.32
N GLN A 114 1.29 -5.03 0.43
CA GLN A 114 2.20 -6.18 0.47
C GLN A 114 3.10 -6.13 1.70
N ILE A 115 3.77 -5.00 1.96
CA ILE A 115 4.62 -4.83 3.15
C ILE A 115 3.79 -4.85 4.45
N LEU A 116 2.56 -4.35 4.43
CA LEU A 116 1.63 -4.46 5.55
C LEU A 116 1.33 -5.93 5.86
N SER A 117 1.13 -6.77 4.85
CA SER A 117 0.92 -8.21 5.01
C SER A 117 2.18 -8.92 5.53
N VAL A 118 3.35 -8.60 5.01
CA VAL A 118 4.64 -9.12 5.46
C VAL A 118 4.89 -8.77 6.94
N ALA A 119 4.66 -7.52 7.34
CA ALA A 119 4.77 -7.06 8.73
C ALA A 119 3.80 -7.81 9.69
N HIS A 120 2.75 -8.40 9.14
CA HIS A 120 1.81 -9.24 9.89
C HIS A 120 2.11 -10.76 9.79
N GLY A 121 3.27 -11.14 9.25
CA GLY A 121 3.71 -12.54 9.12
C GLY A 121 3.18 -13.24 7.87
N GLY A 122 2.77 -12.47 6.89
CA GLY A 122 2.37 -12.95 5.57
C GLY A 122 3.53 -13.16 4.61
N HIS A 123 3.23 -13.61 3.40
CA HIS A 123 4.19 -13.75 2.30
C HIS A 123 3.52 -13.50 0.95
N LEU A 124 4.34 -13.32 -0.08
CA LEU A 124 3.91 -12.88 -1.40
C LEU A 124 4.05 -14.00 -2.45
N HIS A 125 3.25 -13.90 -3.52
CA HIS A 125 3.62 -14.39 -4.84
C HIS A 125 4.63 -13.40 -5.41
N GLN A 126 5.85 -13.86 -5.65
CA GLN A 126 6.93 -12.97 -6.12
C GLN A 126 6.78 -12.58 -7.59
N HIS A 127 6.08 -13.41 -8.37
CA HIS A 127 5.76 -13.12 -9.76
C HIS A 127 4.46 -13.83 -10.18
N LEU A 128 3.42 -13.04 -10.46
CA LEU A 128 2.07 -13.55 -10.74
C LEU A 128 2.01 -14.30 -12.07
N ASP A 129 2.70 -13.81 -13.12
CA ASP A 129 2.71 -14.48 -14.42
C ASP A 129 3.34 -15.88 -14.39
N SER A 130 4.21 -16.14 -13.41
CA SER A 130 4.75 -17.47 -13.13
C SER A 130 3.90 -18.30 -12.16
N THR A 131 2.83 -17.71 -11.63
CA THR A 131 1.90 -18.36 -10.69
C THR A 131 0.65 -18.80 -11.44
N PRO A 132 0.46 -20.09 -11.73
CA PRO A 132 -0.66 -20.56 -12.54
C PRO A 132 -2.01 -20.06 -12.00
N GLY A 133 -2.80 -19.44 -12.86
CA GLY A 133 -4.13 -18.91 -12.53
C GLY A 133 -4.15 -17.45 -12.11
N HIS A 134 -3.01 -16.79 -11.97
CA HIS A 134 -2.92 -15.39 -11.54
C HIS A 134 -2.33 -14.46 -12.59
N GLU A 135 -2.62 -14.71 -13.85
CA GLU A 135 -2.25 -13.84 -14.95
C GLU A 135 -3.22 -12.66 -15.08
N LYS A 136 -2.81 -11.56 -15.71
CA LYS A 136 -3.64 -10.37 -16.05
C LYS A 136 -3.83 -9.31 -14.94
N HIS A 137 -2.86 -9.19 -14.04
CA HIS A 137 -2.85 -8.10 -13.05
C HIS A 137 -2.10 -6.84 -13.50
N GLY A 138 -1.93 -6.67 -14.81
CA GLY A 138 -1.01 -5.68 -15.35
C GLY A 138 0.42 -6.16 -15.19
N GLY A 139 1.37 -5.39 -15.62
CA GLY A 139 2.70 -5.92 -15.67
C GLY A 139 3.78 -4.89 -15.41
N TYR A 140 4.93 -5.25 -15.89
CA TYR A 140 6.12 -4.43 -15.89
C TYR A 140 5.92 -3.15 -16.71
N PHE A 141 6.57 -2.07 -16.30
CA PHE A 141 6.76 -0.84 -17.08
C PHE A 141 5.51 -0.07 -17.51
N GLY A 142 4.51 0.03 -16.60
CA GLY A 142 3.37 0.91 -16.80
C GLY A 142 2.26 0.30 -17.67
N ASP A 143 2.33 -0.98 -17.96
CA ASP A 143 1.17 -1.71 -18.47
C ASP A 143 0.13 -1.83 -17.38
N THR A 144 -1.09 -1.40 -17.67
CA THR A 144 -2.21 -1.40 -16.71
C THR A 144 -3.36 -2.20 -17.27
N SER A 145 -3.98 -2.99 -16.41
CA SER A 145 -5.26 -3.65 -16.69
C SER A 145 -6.35 -3.11 -15.78
N ASN A 146 -7.60 -3.48 -16.06
CA ASN A 146 -8.72 -3.26 -15.14
C ASN A 146 -9.44 -4.57 -14.94
N HIS A 147 -9.92 -4.79 -13.71
CA HIS A 147 -10.72 -5.98 -13.40
C HIS A 147 -11.70 -5.72 -12.26
N GLY A 148 -12.72 -6.56 -12.17
CA GLY A 148 -13.67 -6.57 -11.07
C GLY A 148 -13.06 -7.17 -9.81
N VAL A 149 -13.38 -6.57 -8.68
CA VAL A 149 -13.01 -7.04 -7.35
C VAL A 149 -14.27 -7.25 -6.51
N LYS A 150 -14.36 -8.44 -5.92
CA LYS A 150 -15.42 -8.80 -5.00
C LYS A 150 -14.99 -8.51 -3.57
N VAL A 151 -15.73 -7.62 -2.92
CA VAL A 151 -15.46 -7.23 -1.53
C VAL A 151 -16.13 -8.21 -0.56
N VAL A 152 -15.46 -8.53 0.52
CA VAL A 152 -15.94 -9.48 1.53
C VAL A 152 -17.03 -8.82 2.37
N LYS A 153 -18.17 -9.48 2.46
CA LYS A 153 -19.32 -9.01 3.23
C LYS A 153 -19.00 -8.84 4.71
N GLY A 154 -19.35 -7.68 5.25
CA GLY A 154 -19.14 -7.32 6.66
C GLY A 154 -17.76 -6.73 6.92
N SER A 155 -16.91 -6.56 5.90
CA SER A 155 -15.63 -5.88 6.03
C SER A 155 -15.80 -4.36 6.19
N LYS A 156 -14.77 -3.70 6.72
CA LYS A 156 -14.71 -2.22 6.69
C LYS A 156 -14.66 -1.70 5.28
N LEU A 157 -13.95 -2.41 4.40
CA LEU A 157 -13.86 -2.05 2.99
C LEU A 157 -15.25 -2.06 2.32
N GLU A 158 -16.12 -3.06 2.61
CA GLU A 158 -17.49 -3.08 2.10
C GLU A 158 -18.30 -1.85 2.54
N GLN A 159 -18.15 -1.45 3.79
CA GLN A 159 -18.85 -0.27 4.32
C GLN A 159 -18.43 1.03 3.63
N ILE A 160 -17.21 1.09 3.11
CA ILE A 160 -16.63 2.26 2.45
C ILE A 160 -16.93 2.24 0.95
N MET A 161 -16.72 1.09 0.28
CA MET A 161 -16.67 0.99 -1.18
C MET A 161 -17.86 0.22 -1.80
N GLY A 162 -18.66 -0.49 -0.97
CA GLY A 162 -19.69 -1.42 -1.46
C GLY A 162 -19.13 -2.82 -1.74
N ASP A 163 -19.96 -3.67 -2.34
CA ASP A 163 -19.71 -5.12 -2.49
C ASP A 163 -18.97 -5.52 -3.78
N GLN A 164 -19.00 -4.65 -4.79
CA GLN A 164 -18.30 -4.84 -6.07
C GLN A 164 -17.70 -3.54 -6.55
N ILE A 165 -16.45 -3.59 -6.96
CA ILE A 165 -15.71 -2.44 -7.48
C ILE A 165 -14.89 -2.85 -8.70
N GLU A 166 -14.72 -1.94 -9.63
CA GLU A 166 -13.76 -2.08 -10.74
C GLU A 166 -12.50 -1.30 -10.41
N VAL A 167 -11.34 -1.93 -10.51
CA VAL A 167 -10.06 -1.37 -10.10
C VAL A 167 -9.05 -1.36 -11.24
N ASN A 168 -8.12 -0.41 -11.20
CA ASN A 168 -6.92 -0.47 -12.03
C ASN A 168 -5.92 -1.48 -11.42
N SER A 169 -5.12 -2.11 -12.25
CA SER A 169 -4.12 -3.09 -11.82
C SER A 169 -2.82 -2.87 -12.56
N ALA A 170 -1.72 -2.78 -11.83
CA ALA A 170 -0.38 -2.53 -12.34
C ALA A 170 0.67 -3.15 -11.40
N HIS A 171 0.62 -4.46 -11.18
CA HIS A 171 1.52 -5.16 -10.27
C HIS A 171 1.82 -6.58 -10.76
N HIS A 172 3.06 -7.03 -10.56
CA HIS A 172 3.47 -8.39 -10.86
C HIS A 172 3.67 -9.25 -9.61
N GLN A 173 3.62 -8.64 -8.42
CA GLN A 173 3.59 -9.33 -7.15
C GLN A 173 2.21 -9.23 -6.51
N GLY A 174 1.88 -10.16 -5.61
CA GLY A 174 0.61 -10.13 -4.90
C GLY A 174 0.70 -10.86 -3.57
N VAL A 175 -0.26 -10.62 -2.68
CA VAL A 175 -0.31 -11.28 -1.38
C VAL A 175 -0.77 -12.72 -1.56
N ALA A 176 0.10 -13.69 -1.21
CA ALA A 176 -0.22 -15.12 -1.19
C ALA A 176 -0.84 -15.54 0.16
N ASN A 177 -0.35 -14.95 1.23
CA ASN A 177 -0.87 -15.15 2.59
C ASN A 177 -0.83 -13.83 3.34
N PRO A 178 -1.96 -13.33 3.86
CA PRO A 178 -2.02 -12.03 4.52
C PRO A 178 -1.51 -12.04 5.98
N GLY A 179 -1.02 -13.17 6.48
CA GLY A 179 -0.59 -13.30 7.88
C GLY A 179 -1.78 -13.14 8.85
N ARG A 180 -1.65 -12.22 9.79
CA ARG A 180 -2.69 -11.89 10.77
C ARG A 180 -3.76 -10.91 10.27
N LEU A 181 -3.66 -10.45 9.04
CA LEU A 181 -4.68 -9.62 8.42
C LEU A 181 -5.85 -10.49 7.91
N LYS A 182 -7.03 -9.90 7.80
CA LYS A 182 -8.19 -10.53 7.16
C LYS A 182 -8.26 -10.11 5.71
N VAL A 183 -8.55 -11.05 4.83
CA VAL A 183 -8.87 -10.74 3.43
C VAL A 183 -10.18 -9.95 3.40
N SER A 184 -10.18 -8.79 2.77
CA SER A 184 -11.37 -7.94 2.61
C SER A 184 -11.82 -7.78 1.15
N ALA A 185 -10.99 -8.18 0.17
CA ALA A 185 -11.42 -8.30 -1.22
C ALA A 185 -10.54 -9.27 -2.02
N ILE A 186 -11.12 -9.82 -3.09
CA ILE A 186 -10.44 -10.73 -4.03
C ILE A 186 -10.78 -10.34 -5.48
N ALA A 187 -9.85 -10.57 -6.39
CA ALA A 187 -10.10 -10.44 -7.82
C ALA A 187 -11.17 -11.45 -8.28
N GLU A 188 -12.14 -10.98 -9.09
CA GLU A 188 -13.27 -11.85 -9.51
C GLU A 188 -12.84 -12.96 -10.45
N HIS A 189 -11.81 -12.74 -11.25
CA HIS A 189 -11.42 -13.67 -12.31
C HIS A 189 -10.52 -14.81 -11.83
N ASP A 190 -9.76 -14.64 -10.74
CA ASP A 190 -8.78 -15.64 -10.31
C ASP A 190 -8.68 -15.82 -8.79
N GLY A 191 -9.32 -14.92 -8.01
CA GLY A 191 -9.36 -15.02 -6.55
C GLY A 191 -8.10 -14.51 -5.85
N LEU A 192 -7.18 -13.81 -6.56
CA LEU A 192 -6.03 -13.16 -5.94
C LEU A 192 -6.51 -12.18 -4.85
N ILE A 193 -5.77 -12.12 -3.74
CA ILE A 193 -6.08 -11.18 -2.65
C ILE A 193 -5.82 -9.76 -3.13
N GLU A 194 -6.87 -8.95 -3.20
CA GLU A 194 -6.85 -7.56 -3.65
C GLU A 194 -6.97 -6.55 -2.52
N ALA A 195 -7.48 -6.98 -1.35
CA ALA A 195 -7.46 -6.12 -0.16
C ALA A 195 -7.41 -6.93 1.12
N VAL A 196 -6.83 -6.31 2.14
CA VAL A 196 -6.69 -6.84 3.50
C VAL A 196 -7.05 -5.78 4.53
N GLU A 197 -7.47 -6.20 5.72
CA GLU A 197 -7.80 -5.29 6.82
C GLU A 197 -7.57 -5.88 8.21
N ARG A 198 -7.52 -5.02 9.23
CA ARG A 198 -7.61 -5.36 10.64
C ARG A 198 -8.92 -4.83 11.21
N ASP A 199 -9.78 -5.73 11.67
CA ASP A 199 -11.07 -5.36 12.24
C ASP A 199 -10.99 -4.83 13.69
N ASP A 200 -9.93 -5.18 14.40
CA ASP A 200 -9.64 -4.72 15.76
C ASP A 200 -8.94 -3.35 15.83
N LYS A 201 -8.70 -2.71 14.68
CA LYS A 201 -8.09 -1.38 14.58
C LYS A 201 -9.10 -0.36 14.07
N LYS A 202 -8.91 0.91 14.46
CA LYS A 202 -9.75 2.02 14.02
C LYS A 202 -9.85 2.07 12.49
N PHE A 203 -8.70 2.08 11.81
CA PHE A 203 -8.58 1.98 10.37
C PHE A 203 -7.23 1.34 10.02
N CYS A 204 -7.25 0.14 9.48
CA CYS A 204 -6.07 -0.52 8.93
C CYS A 204 -6.54 -1.34 7.73
N ILE A 205 -6.33 -0.78 6.54
CA ILE A 205 -6.74 -1.34 5.25
C ILE A 205 -5.55 -1.31 4.30
N GLY A 206 -5.34 -2.39 3.56
CA GLY A 206 -4.42 -2.47 2.43
C GLY A 206 -5.20 -2.81 1.16
N VAL A 207 -4.88 -2.16 0.05
CA VAL A 207 -5.46 -2.42 -1.27
C VAL A 207 -4.35 -2.62 -2.30
N GLN A 208 -4.53 -3.57 -3.22
CA GLN A 208 -3.50 -3.90 -4.20
C GLN A 208 -3.50 -2.93 -5.40
N TRP A 209 -4.66 -2.36 -5.73
CA TRP A 209 -4.79 -1.35 -6.78
C TRP A 209 -4.30 0.04 -6.36
N HIS A 210 -4.34 0.99 -7.28
CA HIS A 210 -3.95 2.39 -7.07
C HIS A 210 -5.19 3.30 -6.98
N PRO A 211 -5.80 3.45 -5.79
CA PRO A 211 -6.98 4.30 -5.59
C PRO A 211 -6.69 5.79 -5.79
N GLU A 212 -5.43 6.22 -5.62
CA GLU A 212 -4.98 7.61 -5.79
C GLU A 212 -5.05 8.09 -7.24
N ARG A 213 -5.10 7.16 -8.21
CA ARG A 213 -5.09 7.51 -9.63
C ARG A 213 -6.45 7.91 -10.17
N LYS A 214 -7.56 7.30 -9.71
CA LYS A 214 -8.94 7.70 -10.10
C LYS A 214 -10.05 7.00 -9.29
N GLY A 215 -11.03 7.81 -8.83
CA GLY A 215 -12.40 7.38 -8.56
C GLY A 215 -12.64 6.59 -7.28
N HIS A 216 -11.64 6.45 -6.43
CA HIS A 216 -11.77 5.74 -5.15
C HIS A 216 -11.55 6.67 -3.94
N ASP A 217 -11.98 7.90 -4.06
CA ASP A 217 -11.83 8.99 -3.07
C ASP A 217 -12.44 8.62 -1.70
N LEU A 218 -13.39 7.68 -1.69
CA LEU A 218 -14.03 7.20 -0.46
C LEU A 218 -13.04 6.56 0.52
N LEU A 219 -12.00 5.87 0.02
CA LEU A 219 -10.97 5.29 0.88
C LEU A 219 -10.17 6.37 1.62
N PHE A 220 -9.81 7.44 0.90
CA PHE A 220 -9.08 8.55 1.50
C PHE A 220 -9.96 9.36 2.44
N SER A 221 -11.22 9.57 2.09
CA SER A 221 -12.21 10.20 2.97
C SER A 221 -12.38 9.42 4.28
N ALA A 222 -12.44 8.10 4.20
CA ALA A 222 -12.55 7.23 5.37
C ALA A 222 -11.27 7.26 6.24
N LEU A 223 -10.07 7.27 5.62
CA LEU A 223 -8.81 7.44 6.34
C LEU A 223 -8.79 8.79 7.08
N ILE A 224 -9.16 9.89 6.40
CA ILE A 224 -9.21 11.24 6.98
C ILE A 224 -10.20 11.31 8.14
N GLU A 225 -11.37 10.68 8.02
CA GLU A 225 -12.35 10.63 9.10
C GLU A 225 -11.83 9.86 10.31
N ALA A 226 -11.20 8.71 10.06
CA ALA A 226 -10.53 7.94 11.12
C ALA A 226 -9.39 8.71 11.79
N ALA A 227 -8.66 9.55 11.04
CA ALA A 227 -7.56 10.37 11.55
C ALA A 227 -8.02 11.59 12.36
N ARG A 228 -9.28 12.00 12.26
CA ARG A 228 -9.82 13.12 13.06
C ARG A 228 -10.12 12.76 14.53
N GLY A 229 -10.20 11.50 14.88
CA GLY A 229 -10.49 11.01 16.22
C GLY A 229 -11.94 10.64 16.42
#